data_fcda6cf656c521b62f2494e7c7a3ae5d
#
_entry.id   fcda6cf656c521b62f2494e7c7a3ae5d
#
_cell.length_a   1.000
_cell.length_b   1.000
_cell.length_c   1.000
_cell.angle_alpha   90.00
_cell.angle_beta   90.00
_cell.angle_gamma   90.00
#
_symmetry.space_group_name_H-M   'P 1'
#
loop_
_entity.id
_entity.type
_entity.pdbx_description
1 polymer ?
#
loop_
_entity_poly.entity_id
_entity_poly.type
_entity_poly.pdbx_seq_one_letter_code
_entity_poly.pdbx_strand_id
1 'polypeptide(L)'
;MAKEQQKKGAKPSDAEIAARRAAKGSKKQEVSAEQLEADAKLPIPTPRFQKLYREKAVPALQQAFGYKNLFAVPRLEKIVISMGLGKAVTSGEKIKLETAEKELSVIAGQKPVRCKAKKAVANFKVREGMETGLKVTLRGARMFEFLDRLVTLAIPRVKDFRGLNPNGFDKNGNYNFGFTEQTVFPEVNAAAVTFQQGMNITIVTTATKPEEGRELLKQFGFPFRTDEKDKQ
;
A
#
# COMPACT_ATOMS: atom_id res chain seq x y z
N MET A 1 17.99 -3.89 -74.70
CA MET A 1 18.40 -4.72 -73.56
C MET A 1 18.95 -3.78 -72.47
N ALA A 2 18.12 -3.37 -71.55
CA ALA A 2 18.49 -2.48 -70.43
C ALA A 2 18.69 -3.32 -69.17
N LYS A 3 19.86 -3.23 -68.54
CA LYS A 3 20.19 -3.89 -67.26
C LYS A 3 19.73 -3.05 -66.15
N GLU A 4 18.71 -3.52 -65.41
CA GLU A 4 18.34 -3.00 -64.09
C GLU A 4 19.43 -3.39 -63.07
N GLN A 5 20.09 -2.39 -62.48
CA GLN A 5 21.00 -2.57 -61.36
C GLN A 5 20.20 -2.46 -60.05
N GLN A 6 20.02 -3.58 -59.36
CA GLN A 6 19.50 -3.65 -58.02
C GLN A 6 20.50 -2.97 -57.05
N LYS A 7 20.08 -1.85 -56.43
CA LYS A 7 20.76 -1.22 -55.28
C LYS A 7 20.56 -2.10 -54.04
N LYS A 8 21.60 -2.84 -53.65
CA LYS A 8 21.68 -3.51 -52.33
C LYS A 8 21.67 -2.45 -51.24
N GLY A 9 20.65 -2.48 -50.36
CA GLY A 9 20.57 -1.63 -49.19
C GLY A 9 21.76 -1.86 -48.24
N ALA A 10 22.55 -0.83 -48.05
CA ALA A 10 23.66 -0.85 -47.09
C ALA A 10 23.11 -0.98 -45.65
N LYS A 11 23.68 -1.90 -44.89
CA LYS A 11 23.35 -2.03 -43.44
C LYS A 11 23.78 -0.74 -42.71
N PRO A 12 22.96 -0.18 -41.84
CA PRO A 12 23.32 1.04 -41.09
C PRO A 12 24.56 0.78 -40.24
N SER A 13 25.50 1.74 -40.23
CA SER A 13 26.73 1.65 -39.48
C SER A 13 26.47 1.66 -37.97
N ASP A 14 27.36 1.02 -37.19
CA ASP A 14 27.24 0.97 -35.72
C ASP A 14 27.14 2.35 -35.08
N ALA A 15 27.73 3.38 -35.71
CA ALA A 15 27.60 4.77 -35.32
C ALA A 15 26.17 5.32 -35.49
N GLU A 16 25.46 4.95 -36.57
CA GLU A 16 24.06 5.35 -36.79
C GLU A 16 23.11 4.63 -35.81
N ILE A 17 23.42 3.37 -35.48
CA ILE A 17 22.65 2.62 -34.48
C ILE A 17 22.86 3.21 -33.08
N ALA A 18 24.08 3.62 -32.75
CA ALA A 18 24.39 4.30 -31.50
C ALA A 18 23.71 5.68 -31.40
N ALA A 19 23.73 6.47 -32.49
CA ALA A 19 23.04 7.76 -32.55
C ALA A 19 21.52 7.63 -32.43
N ARG A 20 20.91 6.62 -33.06
CA ARG A 20 19.47 6.32 -32.91
C ARG A 20 19.09 5.84 -31.49
N ARG A 21 19.99 5.09 -30.82
CA ARG A 21 19.78 4.70 -29.40
C ARG A 21 19.90 5.90 -28.45
N ALA A 22 20.89 6.79 -28.69
CA ALA A 22 21.04 8.02 -27.92
C ALA A 22 19.84 8.97 -28.13
N ALA A 23 19.37 9.14 -29.36
CA ALA A 23 18.17 9.96 -29.66
C ALA A 23 16.86 9.36 -29.10
N LYS A 24 16.79 8.03 -28.94
CA LYS A 24 15.63 7.37 -28.31
C LYS A 24 15.68 7.39 -26.78
N GLY A 25 16.87 7.52 -26.18
CA GLY A 25 17.10 7.67 -24.74
C GLY A 25 16.79 9.08 -24.22
N SER A 26 16.87 10.12 -25.06
CA SER A 26 16.66 11.51 -24.67
C SER A 26 15.20 11.98 -24.75
N LYS A 27 14.25 11.15 -25.22
CA LYS A 27 12.80 11.41 -25.16
C LYS A 27 12.15 10.77 -23.94
N LYS A 28 12.83 10.64 -22.82
CA LYS A 28 12.19 10.69 -21.52
C LYS A 28 11.72 12.15 -21.39
N GLN A 29 10.42 12.38 -21.43
CA GLN A 29 9.85 13.69 -21.20
C GLN A 29 10.40 14.20 -19.85
N GLU A 30 11.39 15.08 -19.92
CA GLU A 30 11.75 15.91 -18.79
C GLU A 30 10.54 16.81 -18.58
N VAL A 31 9.68 16.38 -17.64
CA VAL A 31 8.60 17.21 -17.14
C VAL A 31 9.30 18.47 -16.67
N SER A 32 9.03 19.61 -17.31
CA SER A 32 9.71 20.87 -16.99
C SER A 32 9.48 21.19 -15.51
N ALA A 33 10.46 21.79 -14.84
CA ALA A 33 10.31 22.23 -13.46
C ALA A 33 9.05 23.08 -13.25
N GLU A 34 8.67 23.87 -14.24
CA GLU A 34 7.44 24.66 -14.27
C GLU A 34 6.15 23.81 -14.26
N GLN A 35 6.15 22.65 -14.96
CA GLN A 35 5.02 21.72 -14.92
C GLN A 35 4.89 21.04 -13.56
N LEU A 36 6.00 20.66 -12.94
CA LEU A 36 6.02 20.10 -11.59
C LEU A 36 5.54 21.14 -10.55
N GLU A 37 5.92 22.42 -10.70
CA GLU A 37 5.45 23.50 -9.84
C GLU A 37 3.97 23.86 -10.08
N ALA A 38 3.50 23.79 -11.31
CA ALA A 38 2.09 23.99 -11.64
C ALA A 38 1.23 22.86 -11.07
N ASP A 39 1.66 21.61 -11.21
CA ASP A 39 0.98 20.44 -10.65
C ASP A 39 0.98 20.46 -9.11
N ALA A 40 2.06 20.96 -8.49
CA ALA A 40 2.12 21.13 -7.04
C ALA A 40 1.16 22.19 -6.48
N LYS A 41 0.72 23.15 -7.31
CA LYS A 41 -0.25 24.20 -6.94
C LYS A 41 -1.70 23.77 -7.14
N LEU A 42 -1.97 22.66 -7.81
CA LEU A 42 -3.33 22.15 -7.96
C LEU A 42 -3.92 21.77 -6.60
N PRO A 43 -5.16 22.16 -6.30
CA PRO A 43 -5.80 21.79 -5.04
C PRO A 43 -5.92 20.25 -4.99
N ILE A 44 -5.33 19.65 -3.95
CA ILE A 44 -5.40 18.20 -3.73
C ILE A 44 -6.88 17.82 -3.55
N PRO A 45 -7.46 16.98 -4.42
CA PRO A 45 -8.85 16.58 -4.30
C PRO A 45 -9.08 15.84 -2.96
N THR A 46 -10.20 16.14 -2.30
CA THR A 46 -10.55 15.41 -1.06
C THR A 46 -10.83 13.96 -1.37
N PRO A 47 -10.19 13.01 -0.66
CA PRO A 47 -10.38 11.58 -0.88
C PRO A 47 -11.86 11.17 -0.75
N ARG A 48 -12.30 10.23 -1.60
CA ARG A 48 -13.67 9.73 -1.61
C ARG A 48 -14.11 9.20 -0.24
N PHE A 49 -13.26 8.43 0.44
CA PHE A 49 -13.57 7.87 1.76
C PHE A 49 -13.60 8.92 2.88
N GLN A 50 -12.91 10.04 2.72
CA GLN A 50 -13.03 11.14 3.66
C GLN A 50 -14.41 11.82 3.55
N LYS A 51 -14.94 11.97 2.32
CA LYS A 51 -16.32 12.46 2.11
C LYS A 51 -17.33 11.46 2.66
N LEU A 52 -17.17 10.17 2.35
CA LEU A 52 -18.04 9.10 2.84
C LEU A 52 -18.08 9.07 4.39
N TYR A 53 -16.94 9.26 5.04
CA TYR A 53 -16.90 9.36 6.50
C TYR A 53 -17.79 10.48 7.01
N ARG A 54 -17.67 11.70 6.46
CA ARG A 54 -18.42 12.86 6.90
C ARG A 54 -19.91 12.76 6.62
N GLU A 55 -20.28 12.26 5.44
CA GLU A 55 -21.65 12.26 4.94
C GLU A 55 -22.46 11.04 5.43
N LYS A 56 -21.84 9.87 5.55
CA LYS A 56 -22.53 8.62 5.87
C LYS A 56 -22.13 8.03 7.23
N ALA A 57 -20.83 7.88 7.48
CA ALA A 57 -20.37 7.15 8.67
C ALA A 57 -20.68 7.92 9.97
N VAL A 58 -20.47 9.23 10.01
CA VAL A 58 -20.74 10.04 11.21
C VAL A 58 -22.21 9.98 11.64
N PRO A 59 -23.21 10.25 10.75
CA PRO A 59 -24.63 10.16 11.13
C PRO A 59 -25.03 8.74 11.56
N ALA A 60 -24.55 7.71 10.84
CA ALA A 60 -24.86 6.33 11.17
C ALA A 60 -24.33 5.92 12.55
N LEU A 61 -23.09 6.30 12.87
CA LEU A 61 -22.48 6.03 14.20
C LEU A 61 -23.18 6.81 15.32
N GLN A 62 -23.61 8.05 15.07
CA GLN A 62 -24.38 8.81 16.03
C GLN A 62 -25.72 8.14 16.36
N GLN A 63 -26.43 7.64 15.36
CA GLN A 63 -27.68 6.91 15.56
C GLN A 63 -27.46 5.58 16.27
N ALA A 64 -26.42 4.82 15.90
CA ALA A 64 -26.14 3.50 16.47
C ALA A 64 -25.73 3.54 17.94
N PHE A 65 -24.93 4.53 18.34
CA PHE A 65 -24.35 4.61 19.70
C PHE A 65 -24.86 5.79 20.52
N GLY A 66 -25.76 6.62 19.98
CA GLY A 66 -26.38 7.73 20.70
C GLY A 66 -25.42 8.87 21.09
N TYR A 67 -24.36 9.13 20.31
CA TYR A 67 -23.43 10.20 20.61
C TYR A 67 -24.08 11.58 20.50
N LYS A 68 -24.09 12.33 21.60
CA LYS A 68 -24.55 13.73 21.63
C LYS A 68 -23.53 14.69 21.02
N ASN A 69 -22.23 14.39 21.15
CA ASN A 69 -21.15 15.23 20.67
C ASN A 69 -20.51 14.63 19.40
N LEU A 70 -20.43 15.42 18.34
CA LEU A 70 -19.78 15.04 17.07
C LEU A 70 -18.31 14.64 17.24
N PHE A 71 -17.61 15.28 18.18
CA PHE A 71 -16.19 14.99 18.44
C PHE A 71 -15.96 13.67 19.19
N ALA A 72 -16.99 13.12 19.82
CA ALA A 72 -16.93 11.81 20.48
C ALA A 72 -17.10 10.65 19.50
N VAL A 73 -17.57 10.91 18.27
CA VAL A 73 -17.75 9.89 17.24
C VAL A 73 -16.41 9.28 16.86
N PRO A 74 -16.28 7.94 16.83
CA PRO A 74 -15.07 7.25 16.42
C PRO A 74 -14.59 7.67 15.04
N ARG A 75 -13.28 7.93 14.91
CA ARG A 75 -12.63 8.31 13.66
C ARG A 75 -11.37 7.49 13.43
N LEU A 76 -10.93 7.42 12.18
CA LEU A 76 -9.63 6.87 11.84
C LEU A 76 -8.53 7.85 12.23
N GLU A 77 -7.51 7.39 12.95
CA GLU A 77 -6.36 8.19 13.36
C GLU A 77 -5.18 8.00 12.41
N LYS A 78 -4.80 6.73 12.17
CA LYS A 78 -3.68 6.35 11.32
C LYS A 78 -3.83 4.92 10.83
N ILE A 79 -3.16 4.61 9.71
CA ILE A 79 -2.96 3.23 9.24
C ILE A 79 -1.46 2.95 9.28
N VAL A 80 -1.11 1.82 9.88
CA VAL A 80 0.28 1.36 9.96
C VAL A 80 0.42 0.11 9.12
N ILE A 81 1.33 0.14 8.15
CA ILE A 81 1.69 -1.01 7.33
C ILE A 81 3.08 -1.46 7.76
N SER A 82 3.25 -2.75 8.01
CA SER A 82 4.53 -3.32 8.41
C SER A 82 4.83 -4.61 7.66
N MET A 83 6.09 -4.75 7.26
CA MET A 83 6.63 -5.96 6.62
C MET A 83 7.79 -6.50 7.46
N GLY A 84 7.74 -7.78 7.81
CA GLY A 84 8.79 -8.46 8.54
C GLY A 84 9.74 -9.19 7.60
N LEU A 85 10.98 -8.71 7.48
CA LEU A 85 12.00 -9.25 6.57
C LEU A 85 13.15 -9.94 7.32
N GLY A 86 12.96 -10.26 8.61
CA GLY A 86 13.99 -10.82 9.46
C GLY A 86 14.66 -12.06 8.88
N LYS A 87 13.90 -12.99 8.30
CA LYS A 87 14.44 -14.21 7.68
C LYS A 87 15.36 -13.89 6.49
N ALA A 88 14.95 -12.98 5.60
CA ALA A 88 15.74 -12.60 4.43
C ALA A 88 17.06 -11.90 4.83
N VAL A 89 17.00 -11.02 5.83
CA VAL A 89 18.19 -10.29 6.30
C VAL A 89 19.17 -11.22 7.01
N THR A 90 18.70 -12.18 7.81
CA THR A 90 19.56 -13.17 8.48
C THR A 90 20.19 -14.17 7.52
N SER A 91 19.57 -14.41 6.33
CA SER A 91 20.16 -15.19 5.24
C SER A 91 21.18 -14.39 4.41
N GLY A 92 21.39 -13.11 4.68
CA GLY A 92 22.31 -12.25 3.92
C GLY A 92 21.71 -11.60 2.67
N GLU A 93 20.42 -11.79 2.40
CA GLU A 93 19.74 -11.30 1.19
C GLU A 93 19.25 -9.85 1.33
N LYS A 94 20.18 -8.91 1.43
CA LYS A 94 19.88 -7.47 1.55
C LYS A 94 19.06 -6.92 0.37
N ILE A 95 19.23 -7.51 -0.82
CA ILE A 95 18.50 -7.13 -2.05
C ILE A 95 16.98 -7.26 -1.84
N LYS A 96 16.53 -8.30 -1.11
CA LYS A 96 15.10 -8.47 -0.81
C LYS A 96 14.53 -7.32 0.03
N LEU A 97 15.31 -6.77 0.96
CA LEU A 97 14.88 -5.62 1.76
C LEU A 97 14.75 -4.35 0.91
N GLU A 98 15.67 -4.12 -0.02
CA GLU A 98 15.61 -2.96 -0.92
C GLU A 98 14.45 -3.06 -1.92
N THR A 99 14.19 -4.28 -2.43
CA THR A 99 13.05 -4.52 -3.32
C THR A 99 11.73 -4.32 -2.57
N ALA A 100 11.59 -4.89 -1.37
CA ALA A 100 10.40 -4.68 -0.53
C ALA A 100 10.20 -3.21 -0.13
N GLU A 101 11.29 -2.45 0.10
CA GLU A 101 11.20 -1.01 0.36
C GLU A 101 10.64 -0.24 -0.84
N LYS A 102 11.08 -0.57 -2.06
CA LYS A 102 10.56 0.04 -3.29
C LYS A 102 9.08 -0.30 -3.49
N GLU A 103 8.71 -1.57 -3.38
CA GLU A 103 7.33 -2.04 -3.52
C GLU A 103 6.41 -1.38 -2.47
N LEU A 104 6.80 -1.39 -1.20
CA LEU A 104 6.03 -0.76 -0.13
C LEU A 104 5.92 0.76 -0.32
N SER A 105 6.96 1.42 -0.85
CA SER A 105 6.92 2.84 -1.19
C SER A 105 5.88 3.16 -2.26
N VAL A 106 5.74 2.30 -3.27
CA VAL A 106 4.73 2.45 -4.33
C VAL A 106 3.33 2.22 -3.78
N ILE A 107 3.12 1.15 -2.99
CA ILE A 107 1.82 0.83 -2.36
C ILE A 107 1.37 1.96 -1.43
N ALA A 108 2.26 2.45 -0.57
CA ALA A 108 1.92 3.44 0.45
C ALA A 108 1.94 4.89 -0.06
N GLY A 109 2.58 5.16 -1.21
CA GLY A 109 2.85 6.52 -1.68
C GLY A 109 3.79 7.32 -0.75
N GLN A 110 4.53 6.63 0.11
CA GLN A 110 5.44 7.22 1.10
C GLN A 110 6.62 6.29 1.36
N LYS A 111 7.82 6.86 1.50
CA LYS A 111 9.03 6.08 1.80
C LYS A 111 8.91 5.36 3.15
N PRO A 112 9.13 4.04 3.20
CA PRO A 112 9.12 3.26 4.43
C PRO A 112 10.29 3.62 5.36
N VAL A 113 10.09 3.40 6.64
CA VAL A 113 11.15 3.44 7.65
C VAL A 113 11.69 2.03 7.87
N ARG A 114 12.99 1.86 7.80
CA ARG A 114 13.67 0.61 8.12
C ARG A 114 13.73 0.42 9.63
N CYS A 115 13.19 -0.69 10.11
CA CYS A 115 13.17 -1.02 11.53
C CYS A 115 14.42 -1.82 11.89
N LYS A 116 15.23 -1.29 12.82
CA LYS A 116 16.45 -1.93 13.32
C LYS A 116 16.16 -2.73 14.58
N ALA A 117 16.84 -3.87 14.71
CA ALA A 117 16.77 -4.69 15.92
C ALA A 117 17.43 -3.94 17.11
N LYS A 118 16.74 -3.94 18.26
CA LYS A 118 17.20 -3.27 19.48
C LYS A 118 18.18 -4.10 20.29
N LYS A 119 18.09 -5.42 20.22
CA LYS A 119 18.93 -6.38 20.97
C LYS A 119 19.34 -7.52 20.06
N ALA A 120 20.54 -8.06 20.32
CA ALA A 120 21.01 -9.29 19.66
C ALA A 120 20.30 -10.50 20.27
N VAL A 121 19.81 -11.41 19.42
CA VAL A 121 19.18 -12.67 19.82
C VAL A 121 19.81 -13.81 19.01
N ALA A 122 20.61 -14.65 19.67
CA ALA A 122 21.38 -15.73 19.03
C ALA A 122 20.49 -16.75 18.32
N ASN A 123 19.38 -17.17 18.94
CA ASN A 123 18.46 -18.15 18.37
C ASN A 123 17.87 -17.72 17.03
N PHE A 124 17.66 -16.42 16.82
CA PHE A 124 17.16 -15.86 15.55
C PHE A 124 18.26 -15.34 14.64
N LYS A 125 19.53 -15.52 15.00
CA LYS A 125 20.70 -15.03 14.25
C LYS A 125 20.63 -13.50 13.99
N VAL A 126 19.99 -12.74 14.87
CA VAL A 126 19.81 -11.29 14.77
C VAL A 126 20.85 -10.62 15.64
N ARG A 127 21.56 -9.63 15.07
CA ARG A 127 22.48 -8.74 15.78
C ARG A 127 21.83 -7.38 15.99
N GLU A 128 22.25 -6.67 16.99
CA GLU A 128 21.85 -5.28 17.23
C GLU A 128 22.16 -4.41 16.02
N GLY A 129 21.23 -3.51 15.68
CA GLY A 129 21.34 -2.63 14.51
C GLY A 129 20.98 -3.25 13.16
N MET A 130 20.74 -4.57 13.07
CA MET A 130 20.28 -5.21 11.83
C MET A 130 18.90 -4.72 11.44
N GLU A 131 18.71 -4.42 10.15
CA GLU A 131 17.43 -3.97 9.58
C GLU A 131 16.51 -5.16 9.36
N THR A 132 15.57 -5.41 10.27
CA THR A 132 14.71 -6.61 10.28
C THR A 132 13.34 -6.42 9.67
N GLY A 133 12.96 -5.20 9.33
CA GLY A 133 11.64 -4.95 8.76
C GLY A 133 11.46 -3.52 8.26
N LEU A 134 10.32 -3.31 7.64
CA LEU A 134 9.87 -2.02 7.10
C LEU A 134 8.56 -1.61 7.76
N LYS A 135 8.37 -0.30 7.97
CA LYS A 135 7.15 0.26 8.53
C LYS A 135 6.79 1.57 7.85
N VAL A 136 5.51 1.73 7.54
CA VAL A 136 4.93 2.99 7.06
C VAL A 136 3.76 3.37 7.95
N THR A 137 3.62 4.66 8.25
CA THR A 137 2.48 5.20 8.98
C THR A 137 1.80 6.25 8.11
N LEU A 138 0.55 6.00 7.74
CA LEU A 138 -0.26 6.86 6.90
C LEU A 138 -1.26 7.64 7.76
N ARG A 139 -1.44 8.94 7.46
CA ARG A 139 -2.39 9.84 8.12
C ARG A 139 -3.05 10.76 7.10
N GLY A 140 -4.16 11.38 7.49
CA GLY A 140 -4.87 12.38 6.68
C GLY A 140 -5.32 11.86 5.32
N ALA A 141 -5.15 12.63 4.27
CA ALA A 141 -5.61 12.29 2.91
C ALA A 141 -5.03 10.96 2.41
N ARG A 142 -3.73 10.74 2.56
CA ARG A 142 -3.05 9.50 2.14
C ARG A 142 -3.60 8.25 2.84
N MET A 143 -4.02 8.37 4.09
CA MET A 143 -4.67 7.28 4.83
C MET A 143 -6.00 6.89 4.19
N PHE A 144 -6.84 7.86 3.84
CA PHE A 144 -8.14 7.60 3.21
C PHE A 144 -8.00 7.06 1.79
N GLU A 145 -7.02 7.53 1.01
CA GLU A 145 -6.73 7.01 -0.32
C GLU A 145 -6.24 5.55 -0.27
N PHE A 146 -5.34 5.26 0.66
CA PHE A 146 -4.89 3.89 0.88
C PHE A 146 -6.05 2.99 1.32
N LEU A 147 -6.91 3.46 2.22
CA LEU A 147 -8.08 2.71 2.68
C LEU A 147 -9.06 2.41 1.54
N ASP A 148 -9.28 3.37 0.65
CA ASP A 148 -10.14 3.19 -0.52
C ASP A 148 -9.58 2.08 -1.43
N ARG A 149 -8.30 2.15 -1.81
CA ARG A 149 -7.65 1.10 -2.61
C ARG A 149 -7.64 -0.26 -1.91
N LEU A 150 -7.45 -0.26 -0.62
CA LEU A 150 -7.48 -1.47 0.20
C LEU A 150 -8.82 -2.20 0.10
N VAL A 151 -9.92 -1.47 0.32
CA VAL A 151 -11.28 -2.05 0.33
C VAL A 151 -11.77 -2.37 -1.06
N THR A 152 -11.55 -1.48 -2.03
CA THR A 152 -12.13 -1.62 -3.37
C THR A 152 -11.31 -2.49 -4.31
N LEU A 153 -9.98 -2.53 -4.17
CA LEU A 153 -9.09 -3.21 -5.10
C LEU A 153 -8.35 -4.39 -4.46
N ALA A 154 -7.72 -4.17 -3.29
CA ALA A 154 -6.83 -5.17 -2.71
C ALA A 154 -7.60 -6.35 -2.10
N ILE A 155 -8.57 -6.10 -1.25
CA ILE A 155 -9.33 -7.17 -0.57
C ILE A 155 -10.01 -8.12 -1.55
N PRO A 156 -10.70 -7.67 -2.63
CA PRO A 156 -11.32 -8.58 -3.60
C PRO A 156 -10.33 -9.42 -4.41
N ARG A 157 -9.05 -9.04 -4.46
CA ARG A 157 -8.00 -9.77 -5.19
C ARG A 157 -7.31 -10.84 -4.34
N VAL A 158 -7.62 -10.92 -3.06
CA VAL A 158 -7.07 -11.98 -2.18
C VAL A 158 -7.62 -13.32 -2.64
N LYS A 159 -6.72 -14.29 -2.84
CA LYS A 159 -7.12 -15.67 -3.17
C LYS A 159 -7.92 -16.28 -2.03
N ASP A 160 -8.96 -17.02 -2.37
CA ASP A 160 -9.84 -17.75 -1.41
C ASP A 160 -10.39 -16.86 -0.29
N PHE A 161 -10.68 -15.59 -0.62
CA PHE A 161 -11.20 -14.64 0.36
C PHE A 161 -12.59 -15.05 0.85
N ARG A 162 -12.73 -15.27 2.17
CA ARG A 162 -13.98 -15.64 2.84
C ARG A 162 -14.49 -14.58 3.83
N GLY A 163 -13.93 -13.38 3.75
CA GLY A 163 -14.20 -12.30 4.69
C GLY A 163 -13.09 -12.12 5.74
N LEU A 164 -13.00 -10.90 6.26
CA LEU A 164 -12.05 -10.52 7.31
C LEU A 164 -12.52 -11.05 8.66
N ASN A 165 -11.57 -11.39 9.53
CA ASN A 165 -11.88 -11.89 10.88
C ASN A 165 -12.53 -10.79 11.73
N PRO A 166 -13.77 -10.95 12.21
CA PRO A 166 -14.43 -9.97 13.06
C PRO A 166 -13.77 -9.81 14.43
N ASN A 167 -12.97 -10.79 14.89
CA ASN A 167 -12.28 -10.77 16.17
C ASN A 167 -10.87 -10.16 16.10
N GLY A 168 -10.49 -9.56 14.96
CA GLY A 168 -9.18 -8.89 14.80
C GLY A 168 -9.06 -7.52 15.47
N PHE A 169 -10.05 -7.12 16.29
CA PHE A 169 -10.04 -5.89 17.06
C PHE A 169 -9.31 -6.07 18.39
N ASP A 170 -8.55 -5.05 18.77
CA ASP A 170 -7.99 -4.96 20.12
C ASP A 170 -9.00 -4.35 21.11
N LYS A 171 -8.62 -4.26 22.39
CA LYS A 171 -9.47 -3.69 23.44
C LYS A 171 -9.81 -2.21 23.20
N ASN A 172 -9.01 -1.51 22.41
CA ASN A 172 -9.16 -0.09 22.10
C ASN A 172 -9.83 0.16 20.75
N GLY A 173 -10.46 -0.85 20.14
CA GLY A 173 -11.13 -0.71 18.85
C GLY A 173 -10.21 -0.55 17.63
N ASN A 174 -8.92 -0.84 17.75
CA ASN A 174 -8.02 -0.89 16.60
C ASN A 174 -8.14 -2.24 15.89
N TYR A 175 -8.04 -2.26 14.57
CA TYR A 175 -8.18 -3.47 13.78
C TYR A 175 -6.85 -3.90 13.17
N ASN A 176 -6.52 -5.20 13.31
CA ASN A 176 -5.29 -5.79 12.80
C ASN A 176 -5.60 -6.97 11.88
N PHE A 177 -5.00 -6.96 10.70
CA PHE A 177 -5.05 -8.08 9.77
C PHE A 177 -3.80 -8.10 8.90
N GLY A 178 -3.58 -9.20 8.18
CA GLY A 178 -2.42 -9.37 7.32
C GLY A 178 -2.77 -9.96 5.97
N PHE A 179 -1.97 -9.61 4.97
CA PHE A 179 -1.93 -10.28 3.69
C PHE A 179 -0.68 -11.16 3.61
N THR A 180 -0.82 -12.31 2.98
CA THR A 180 0.29 -13.24 2.73
C THR A 180 1.16 -12.81 1.57
N GLU A 181 0.59 -12.04 0.62
CA GLU A 181 1.24 -11.65 -0.63
C GLU A 181 1.10 -10.15 -0.90
N GLN A 182 2.18 -9.52 -1.35
CA GLN A 182 2.16 -8.12 -1.78
C GLN A 182 1.49 -7.92 -3.15
N THR A 183 1.38 -8.98 -3.95
CA THR A 183 0.79 -8.96 -5.31
C THR A 183 -0.72 -8.69 -5.35
N VAL A 184 -1.36 -8.71 -4.18
CA VAL A 184 -2.75 -8.29 -4.00
C VAL A 184 -2.96 -6.83 -4.42
N PHE A 185 -1.94 -5.99 -4.24
CA PHE A 185 -1.98 -4.59 -4.67
C PHE A 185 -1.66 -4.47 -6.16
N PRO A 186 -2.52 -3.80 -6.96
CA PRO A 186 -2.33 -3.67 -8.42
C PRO A 186 -1.10 -2.86 -8.81
N GLU A 187 -0.58 -2.04 -7.90
CA GLU A 187 0.62 -1.22 -8.11
C GLU A 187 1.90 -2.06 -8.20
N VAL A 188 1.86 -3.29 -7.67
CA VAL A 188 2.97 -4.24 -7.72
C VAL A 188 2.85 -5.11 -8.96
N ASN A 189 3.84 -5.05 -9.83
CA ASN A 189 3.86 -5.92 -11.02
C ASN A 189 4.19 -7.36 -10.64
N ALA A 190 3.19 -8.24 -10.66
CA ALA A 190 3.34 -9.65 -10.31
C ALA A 190 4.42 -10.40 -11.12
N ALA A 191 4.65 -10.00 -12.37
CA ALA A 191 5.69 -10.60 -13.23
C ALA A 191 7.12 -10.19 -12.82
N ALA A 192 7.29 -9.08 -12.10
CA ALA A 192 8.59 -8.58 -11.64
C ALA A 192 8.92 -9.00 -10.20
N VAL A 193 7.97 -9.60 -9.49
CA VAL A 193 8.14 -10.04 -8.10
C VAL A 193 9.03 -11.27 -8.05
N THR A 194 10.17 -11.14 -7.38
CA THR A 194 11.16 -12.23 -7.22
C THR A 194 10.91 -13.09 -5.97
N PHE A 195 10.19 -12.56 -4.97
CA PHE A 195 9.88 -13.27 -3.74
C PHE A 195 8.54 -12.81 -3.17
N GLN A 196 7.85 -13.71 -2.52
CA GLN A 196 6.59 -13.46 -1.87
C GLN A 196 6.83 -12.89 -0.46
N GLN A 197 6.20 -11.77 -0.14
CA GLN A 197 6.34 -11.11 1.16
C GLN A 197 4.98 -10.70 1.70
N GLY A 198 4.67 -11.21 2.90
CA GLY A 198 3.48 -10.80 3.62
C GLY A 198 3.63 -9.42 4.27
N MET A 199 2.48 -8.79 4.51
CA MET A 199 2.40 -7.53 5.23
C MET A 199 1.29 -7.52 6.26
N ASN A 200 1.51 -6.83 7.37
CA ASN A 200 0.51 -6.59 8.39
C ASN A 200 0.00 -5.16 8.27
N ILE A 201 -1.31 -4.99 8.35
CA ILE A 201 -2.00 -3.71 8.31
C ILE A 201 -2.74 -3.52 9.62
N THR A 202 -2.43 -2.42 10.31
CA THR A 202 -3.08 -2.01 11.54
C THR A 202 -3.83 -0.71 11.29
N ILE A 203 -5.13 -0.73 11.47
CA ILE A 203 -6.00 0.44 11.40
C ILE A 203 -6.24 0.93 12.82
N VAL A 204 -5.71 2.10 13.13
CA VAL A 204 -5.86 2.71 14.45
C VAL A 204 -7.02 3.69 14.42
N THR A 205 -7.95 3.50 15.36
CA THR A 205 -9.15 4.33 15.52
C THR A 205 -9.14 5.06 16.85
N THR A 206 -10.01 6.03 17.01
CA THR A 206 -10.24 6.69 18.30
C THR A 206 -11.38 6.04 19.10
N ALA A 207 -11.87 4.88 18.65
CA ALA A 207 -12.88 4.12 19.37
C ALA A 207 -12.36 3.68 20.74
N THR A 208 -13.25 3.59 21.71
CA THR A 208 -12.94 3.09 23.06
C THR A 208 -13.34 1.62 23.22
N LYS A 209 -14.23 1.15 22.35
CA LYS A 209 -14.72 -0.24 22.38
C LYS A 209 -14.53 -0.90 21.02
N PRO A 210 -14.31 -2.24 20.98
CA PRO A 210 -14.20 -2.99 19.72
C PRO A 210 -15.44 -2.87 18.82
N GLU A 211 -16.62 -2.78 19.41
CA GLU A 211 -17.91 -2.66 18.71
C GLU A 211 -18.00 -1.37 17.90
N GLU A 212 -17.53 -0.25 18.47
CA GLU A 212 -17.50 1.05 17.83
C GLU A 212 -16.55 1.04 16.62
N GLY A 213 -15.36 0.41 16.79
CA GLY A 213 -14.39 0.24 15.71
C GLY A 213 -14.93 -0.67 14.59
N ARG A 214 -15.65 -1.75 14.94
CA ARG A 214 -16.27 -2.66 13.99
C ARG A 214 -17.32 -1.96 13.14
N GLU A 215 -18.23 -1.21 13.79
CA GLU A 215 -19.27 -0.47 13.07
C GLU A 215 -18.68 0.63 12.19
N LEU A 216 -17.65 1.34 12.67
CA LEU A 216 -16.92 2.32 11.87
C LEU A 216 -16.36 1.69 10.57
N LEU A 217 -15.64 0.56 10.66
CA LEU A 217 -15.07 -0.10 9.50
C LEU A 217 -16.15 -0.71 8.58
N LYS A 218 -17.27 -1.17 9.13
CA LYS A 218 -18.42 -1.64 8.35
C LYS A 218 -19.01 -0.51 7.49
N GLN A 219 -19.08 0.72 7.99
CA GLN A 219 -19.52 1.89 7.21
C GLN A 219 -18.55 2.23 6.06
N PHE A 220 -17.28 1.86 6.15
CA PHE A 220 -16.32 1.93 5.05
C PHE A 220 -16.41 0.75 4.07
N GLY A 221 -17.32 -0.21 4.30
CA GLY A 221 -17.51 -1.36 3.42
C GLY A 221 -16.51 -2.49 3.64
N PHE A 222 -15.92 -2.62 4.84
CA PHE A 222 -15.08 -3.78 5.16
C PHE A 222 -15.90 -5.07 5.16
N PRO A 223 -15.53 -6.07 4.36
CA PRO A 223 -16.24 -7.33 4.27
C PRO A 223 -15.84 -8.26 5.42
N PHE A 224 -16.46 -8.09 6.58
CA PHE A 224 -16.28 -9.01 7.69
C PHE A 224 -16.98 -10.33 7.43
N ARG A 225 -16.34 -11.41 7.88
CA ARG A 225 -16.95 -12.74 7.87
C ARG A 225 -18.16 -12.74 8.81
N THR A 226 -19.30 -13.18 8.30
CA THR A 226 -20.49 -13.43 9.12
C THR A 226 -20.33 -14.79 9.76
N ASP A 227 -20.08 -14.84 11.06
CA ASP A 227 -20.08 -16.10 11.80
C ASP A 227 -21.53 -16.60 11.84
N GLU A 228 -21.74 -17.90 11.62
CA GLU A 228 -23.09 -18.52 11.61
C GLU A 228 -23.84 -18.35 12.95
N LYS A 229 -23.13 -17.91 13.99
CA LYS A 229 -23.70 -17.63 15.31
C LYS A 229 -24.51 -16.33 15.40
N ASP A 230 -24.33 -15.41 14.46
CA ASP A 230 -25.10 -14.14 14.42
C ASP A 230 -26.44 -14.29 13.66
N LYS A 231 -26.82 -15.53 13.28
CA LYS A 231 -28.07 -15.85 12.55
C LYS A 231 -29.15 -16.51 13.44
N GLN A 232 -28.94 -16.57 14.77
CA GLN A 232 -29.95 -17.08 15.72
C GLN A 232 -30.50 -15.99 16.60
#